data_e7b510fca768adc0ab7178b00ec0072c
#
_entry.id   e7b510fca768adc0ab7178b00ec0072c
#
_cell.length_a   1.000
_cell.length_b   1.000
_cell.length_c   1.000
_cell.angle_alpha   90.00
_cell.angle_beta   90.00
_cell.angle_gamma   90.00
#
_symmetry.space_group_name_H-M   'P 1'
#
loop_
_entity.id
_entity.type
_entity.pdbx_description
1 polymer ?
#
loop_
_entity_poly.entity_id
_entity_poly.type
_entity_poly.pdbx_seq_one_letter_code
_entity_poly.pdbx_strand_id
1 'polypeptide(L)'
;MSSAQATSNKATFRRFHDAMNTGDAEVISKTIDEVFEPDVLIRTPLPVDATGAQAIKEVFGRLYRAFPDLHVTVEDLIEEEDKVVGRNSVTGTHQGEYMGLPPTGKSITYNEIFIFRFAGGRIAETWGVVDVFSQLRQLGAIPGGFS
;
A
#
# COMPACT_ATOMS: atom_id res chain seq x y z
N MET A 1 -15.48 25.77 -7.13
CA MET A 1 -15.33 24.32 -7.08
C MET A 1 -16.59 23.70 -6.47
N SER A 2 -17.13 22.69 -7.10
CA SER A 2 -18.33 22.03 -6.59
C SER A 2 -17.99 21.17 -5.37
N SER A 3 -19.01 20.88 -4.55
CA SER A 3 -18.85 19.96 -3.41
C SER A 3 -18.38 18.57 -3.85
N ALA A 4 -18.82 18.14 -5.05
CA ALA A 4 -18.41 16.85 -5.58
C ALA A 4 -16.91 16.80 -5.88
N GLN A 5 -16.34 17.92 -6.31
CA GLN A 5 -14.91 18.03 -6.55
C GLN A 5 -14.15 18.21 -5.23
N ALA A 6 -14.82 18.78 -4.25
CA ALA A 6 -14.29 18.86 -2.92
C ALA A 6 -14.40 17.53 -2.19
N THR A 7 -14.99 16.49 -2.83
CA THR A 7 -14.80 15.13 -2.36
C THR A 7 -13.31 14.92 -2.32
N SER A 8 -12.82 14.97 -1.15
CA SER A 8 -11.45 15.23 -0.88
C SER A 8 -10.54 14.13 -1.43
N ASN A 9 -9.31 14.50 -1.67
CA ASN A 9 -8.27 13.53 -1.95
C ASN A 9 -8.14 12.50 -0.82
N LYS A 10 -8.52 12.87 0.40
CA LYS A 10 -8.62 11.92 1.51
C LYS A 10 -9.62 10.80 1.22
N ALA A 11 -10.77 11.13 0.64
CA ALA A 11 -11.77 10.12 0.29
C ALA A 11 -11.22 9.15 -0.74
N THR A 12 -10.44 9.62 -1.71
CA THR A 12 -9.79 8.77 -2.70
C THR A 12 -8.74 7.88 -2.05
N PHE A 13 -7.96 8.41 -1.11
CA PHE A 13 -7.00 7.62 -0.35
C PHE A 13 -7.71 6.48 0.40
N ARG A 14 -8.81 6.79 1.09
CA ARG A 14 -9.60 5.78 1.81
C ARG A 14 -10.21 4.76 0.86
N ARG A 15 -10.73 5.20 -0.27
CA ARG A 15 -11.33 4.32 -1.27
C ARG A 15 -10.33 3.29 -1.77
N PHE A 16 -9.09 3.70 -2.00
CA PHE A 16 -8.04 2.80 -2.41
C PHE A 16 -7.77 1.72 -1.35
N HIS A 17 -7.65 2.13 -0.09
CA HIS A 17 -7.37 1.19 1.00
C HIS A 17 -8.57 0.30 1.32
N ASP A 18 -9.79 0.82 1.18
CA ASP A 18 -11.00 -0.01 1.31
C ASP A 18 -11.03 -1.09 0.24
N ALA A 19 -10.66 -0.76 -0.98
CA ALA A 19 -10.57 -1.74 -2.07
C ALA A 19 -9.53 -2.81 -1.76
N MET A 20 -8.38 -2.41 -1.24
CA MET A 20 -7.34 -3.36 -0.81
C MET A 20 -7.86 -4.32 0.24
N ASN A 21 -8.66 -3.84 1.19
CA ASN A 21 -9.19 -4.66 2.27
C ASN A 21 -10.25 -5.67 1.81
N THR A 22 -10.73 -5.57 0.57
CA THR A 22 -11.63 -6.59 0.02
C THR A 22 -10.90 -7.90 -0.27
N GLY A 23 -9.59 -7.84 -0.50
CA GLY A 23 -8.83 -9.00 -0.94
C GLY A 23 -9.21 -9.51 -2.33
N ASP A 24 -10.06 -8.79 -3.05
CA ASP A 24 -10.55 -9.16 -4.37
C ASP A 24 -9.66 -8.54 -5.44
N ALA A 25 -8.94 -9.37 -6.19
CA ALA A 25 -7.97 -8.93 -7.17
C ALA A 25 -8.59 -8.05 -8.27
N GLU A 26 -9.82 -8.34 -8.68
CA GLU A 26 -10.50 -7.54 -9.71
C GLU A 26 -10.90 -6.17 -9.18
N VAL A 27 -11.42 -6.11 -7.96
CA VAL A 27 -11.79 -4.84 -7.31
C VAL A 27 -10.55 -3.98 -7.10
N ILE A 28 -9.47 -4.58 -6.64
CA ILE A 28 -8.21 -3.86 -6.41
C ILE A 28 -7.66 -3.31 -7.72
N SER A 29 -7.58 -4.13 -8.75
CA SER A 29 -7.05 -3.73 -10.05
C SER A 29 -7.88 -2.61 -10.68
N LYS A 30 -9.20 -2.73 -10.65
CA LYS A 30 -10.10 -1.73 -11.17
C LYS A 30 -9.97 -0.41 -10.42
N THR A 31 -9.90 -0.47 -9.09
CA THR A 31 -9.76 0.73 -8.27
C THR A 31 -8.43 1.42 -8.55
N ILE A 32 -7.34 0.66 -8.70
CA ILE A 32 -6.04 1.24 -9.05
C ILE A 32 -6.15 2.01 -10.37
N ASP A 33 -6.80 1.43 -11.38
CA ASP A 33 -6.98 2.11 -12.67
C ASP A 33 -7.80 3.39 -12.55
N GLU A 34 -8.73 3.44 -11.60
CA GLU A 34 -9.59 4.60 -11.40
C GLU A 34 -8.93 5.71 -10.58
N VAL A 35 -8.12 5.37 -9.58
CA VAL A 35 -7.59 6.36 -8.64
C VAL A 35 -6.15 6.79 -8.93
N PHE A 36 -5.38 5.99 -9.67
CA PHE A 36 -4.00 6.34 -10.04
C PHE A 36 -3.94 6.78 -11.49
N GLU A 37 -3.08 7.75 -11.78
CA GLU A 37 -2.67 8.02 -13.15
C GLU A 37 -2.00 6.77 -13.72
N PRO A 38 -2.21 6.43 -15.01
CA PRO A 38 -1.54 5.27 -15.60
C PRO A 38 -0.03 5.32 -15.49
N ASP A 39 0.53 6.52 -15.55
CA ASP A 39 1.97 6.77 -15.49
C ASP A 39 2.40 7.37 -14.15
N VAL A 40 1.68 7.05 -13.07
CA VAL A 40 1.99 7.55 -11.73
C VAL A 40 3.48 7.40 -11.41
N LEU A 41 4.07 8.46 -10.85
CA LEU A 41 5.48 8.47 -10.49
C LEU A 41 5.64 7.85 -9.09
N ILE A 42 6.40 6.77 -9.02
CA ILE A 42 6.63 6.05 -7.76
C ILE A 42 8.04 6.36 -7.31
N ARG A 43 8.18 7.08 -6.20
CA ARG A 43 9.48 7.51 -5.66
C ARG A 43 10.09 6.50 -4.70
N THR A 44 9.30 5.54 -4.24
CA THR A 44 9.80 4.44 -3.40
C THR A 44 10.34 3.35 -4.30
N PRO A 45 11.56 2.85 -4.06
CA PRO A 45 12.06 1.69 -4.80
C PRO A 45 11.14 0.48 -4.63
N LEU A 46 10.79 -0.16 -5.74
CA LEU A 46 9.94 -1.34 -5.73
C LEU A 46 10.71 -2.53 -6.31
N PRO A 47 10.43 -3.75 -5.81
CA PRO A 47 11.10 -4.96 -6.30
C PRO A 47 10.43 -5.50 -7.58
N VAL A 48 10.02 -4.62 -8.49
CA VAL A 48 9.38 -4.98 -9.76
C VAL A 48 9.96 -4.11 -10.87
N ASP A 49 9.94 -4.62 -12.09
CA ASP A 49 10.45 -3.89 -13.25
C ASP A 49 9.39 -2.98 -13.89
N ALA A 50 8.13 -3.26 -13.64
CA ALA A 50 7.04 -2.44 -14.16
C ALA A 50 7.07 -1.03 -13.59
N THR A 51 6.44 -0.09 -14.29
CA THR A 51 6.32 1.31 -13.88
C THR A 51 4.84 1.71 -13.83
N GLY A 52 4.57 2.87 -13.24
CA GLY A 52 3.23 3.43 -13.20
C GLY A 52 2.23 2.56 -12.44
N ALA A 53 0.96 2.65 -12.83
CA ALA A 53 -0.10 1.89 -12.17
C ALA A 53 0.12 0.38 -12.25
N GLN A 54 0.77 -0.11 -13.30
CA GLN A 54 1.07 -1.54 -13.42
C GLN A 54 2.02 -2.00 -12.31
N ALA A 55 2.98 -1.17 -11.92
CA ALA A 55 3.88 -1.48 -10.81
C ALA A 55 3.11 -1.61 -9.49
N ILE A 56 2.14 -0.72 -9.26
CA ILE A 56 1.29 -0.79 -8.08
C ILE A 56 0.54 -2.12 -8.05
N LYS A 57 -0.04 -2.52 -9.18
CA LYS A 57 -0.78 -3.80 -9.27
C LYS A 57 0.12 -5.00 -8.98
N GLU A 58 1.34 -5.00 -9.51
CA GLU A 58 2.27 -6.11 -9.30
C GLU A 58 2.72 -6.22 -7.85
N VAL A 59 3.00 -5.10 -7.20
CA VAL A 59 3.40 -5.09 -5.79
C VAL A 59 2.28 -5.67 -4.92
N PHE A 60 1.04 -5.21 -5.14
CA PHE A 60 -0.08 -5.73 -4.35
C PHE A 60 -0.38 -7.18 -4.68
N GLY A 61 -0.21 -7.60 -5.93
CA GLY A 61 -0.35 -9.01 -6.29
C GLY A 61 0.60 -9.90 -5.49
N ARG A 62 1.87 -9.49 -5.38
CA ARG A 62 2.86 -10.21 -4.58
C ARG A 62 2.50 -10.20 -3.10
N LEU A 63 2.06 -9.05 -2.61
CA LEU A 63 1.74 -8.88 -1.20
C LEU A 63 0.56 -9.77 -0.78
N TYR A 64 -0.47 -9.84 -1.60
CA TYR A 64 -1.62 -10.70 -1.29
C TYR A 64 -1.32 -12.19 -1.44
N ARG A 65 -0.36 -12.56 -2.29
CA ARG A 65 0.09 -13.95 -2.35
C ARG A 65 0.81 -14.34 -1.07
N ALA A 66 1.58 -13.42 -0.50
CA ALA A 66 2.30 -13.66 0.75
C ALA A 66 1.39 -13.59 1.97
N PHE A 67 0.45 -12.66 1.97
CA PHE A 67 -0.48 -12.38 3.08
C PHE A 67 -1.91 -12.31 2.55
N PRO A 68 -2.58 -13.45 2.35
CA PRO A 68 -3.94 -13.44 1.78
C PRO A 68 -4.97 -12.68 2.60
N ASP A 69 -4.75 -12.58 3.91
CA ASP A 69 -5.62 -11.87 4.85
C ASP A 69 -5.13 -10.46 5.16
N LEU A 70 -4.33 -9.87 4.29
CA LEU A 70 -3.79 -8.52 4.49
C LEU A 70 -4.91 -7.53 4.79
N HIS A 71 -4.74 -6.74 5.84
CA HIS A 71 -5.69 -5.71 6.22
C HIS A 71 -4.98 -4.42 6.58
N VAL A 72 -5.43 -3.33 6.00
CA VAL A 72 -4.85 -1.99 6.21
C VAL A 72 -5.85 -1.14 6.99
N THR A 73 -5.39 -0.59 8.10
CA THR A 73 -6.16 0.40 8.88
C THR A 73 -5.51 1.75 8.70
N VAL A 74 -6.27 2.72 8.18
CA VAL A 74 -5.79 4.09 8.02
C VAL A 74 -5.94 4.79 9.38
N GLU A 75 -4.81 5.07 10.03
CA GLU A 75 -4.80 5.66 11.38
C GLU A 75 -4.91 7.17 11.34
N ASP A 76 -4.17 7.83 10.43
CA ASP A 76 -4.19 9.28 10.25
C ASP A 76 -4.20 9.63 8.78
N LEU A 77 -4.94 10.69 8.44
CA LEU A 77 -4.88 11.32 7.14
C LEU A 77 -4.70 12.82 7.31
N ILE A 78 -3.70 13.36 6.65
CA ILE A 78 -3.41 14.79 6.68
C ILE A 78 -3.37 15.26 5.23
N GLU A 79 -4.17 16.27 4.93
CA GLU A 79 -4.20 16.83 3.58
C GLU A 79 -3.74 18.28 3.63
N GLU A 80 -2.82 18.63 2.73
CA GLU A 80 -2.39 20.02 2.52
C GLU A 80 -2.15 20.21 1.04
N GLU A 81 -2.82 21.19 0.45
CA GLU A 81 -2.76 21.49 -0.98
C GLU A 81 -3.12 20.24 -1.81
N ASP A 82 -2.22 19.76 -2.64
CA ASP A 82 -2.46 18.62 -3.53
C ASP A 82 -1.95 17.29 -2.95
N LYS A 83 -1.56 17.26 -1.67
CA LYS A 83 -0.96 16.07 -1.06
C LYS A 83 -1.81 15.54 0.09
N VAL A 84 -1.83 14.22 0.19
CA VAL A 84 -2.40 13.52 1.33
C VAL A 84 -1.31 12.65 1.94
N VAL A 85 -1.12 12.79 3.24
CA VAL A 85 -0.23 11.92 4.02
C VAL A 85 -1.10 10.94 4.80
N GLY A 86 -0.83 9.65 4.63
CA GLY A 86 -1.53 8.61 5.36
C GLY A 86 -0.57 7.78 6.19
N ARG A 87 -0.93 7.57 7.46
CA ARG A 87 -0.23 6.65 8.35
C ARG A 87 -1.14 5.45 8.58
N ASN A 88 -0.64 4.27 8.23
CA ASN A 88 -1.44 3.04 8.26
C ASN A 88 -0.81 2.00 9.17
N SER A 89 -1.67 1.18 9.78
CA SER A 89 -1.27 -0.08 10.42
C SER A 89 -1.71 -1.22 9.52
N VAL A 90 -0.84 -2.20 9.31
CA VAL A 90 -1.10 -3.33 8.42
C VAL A 90 -0.93 -4.62 9.20
N THR A 91 -1.86 -5.55 9.01
CA THR A 91 -1.79 -6.88 9.61
C THR A 91 -1.89 -7.94 8.52
N GLY A 92 -1.30 -9.09 8.75
CA GLY A 92 -1.42 -10.22 7.84
C GLY A 92 -0.76 -11.47 8.39
N THR A 93 -1.12 -12.61 7.83
CA THR A 93 -0.55 -13.91 8.18
C THR A 93 0.29 -14.40 7.01
N HIS A 94 1.54 -14.78 7.28
CA HIS A 94 2.51 -15.17 6.27
C HIS A 94 2.22 -16.59 5.79
N GLN A 95 1.51 -16.68 4.67
CA GLN A 95 1.05 -17.95 4.10
C GLN A 95 1.61 -18.22 2.69
N GLY A 96 2.36 -17.29 2.13
CA GLY A 96 3.04 -17.44 0.85
C GLY A 96 4.44 -16.88 0.92
N GLU A 97 5.26 -17.18 -0.09
CA GLU A 97 6.63 -16.68 -0.12
C GLU A 97 6.68 -15.15 -0.06
N TYR A 98 7.56 -14.60 0.77
CA TYR A 98 7.76 -13.16 0.90
C TYR A 98 9.24 -12.85 1.01
N MET A 99 9.76 -12.07 0.06
CA MET A 99 11.16 -11.64 0.04
C MET A 99 12.13 -12.83 0.17
N GLY A 100 11.81 -13.93 -0.49
CA GLY A 100 12.63 -15.15 -0.45
C GLY A 100 12.37 -16.05 0.74
N LEU A 101 11.49 -15.65 1.67
CA LEU A 101 11.17 -16.46 2.84
C LEU A 101 9.99 -17.38 2.54
N PRO A 102 10.13 -18.70 2.77
CA PRO A 102 8.99 -19.61 2.69
C PRO A 102 7.94 -19.26 3.75
N PRO A 103 6.68 -19.65 3.55
CA PRO A 103 5.62 -19.31 4.50
C PRO A 103 5.91 -19.83 5.91
N THR A 104 5.79 -18.94 6.90
CA THR A 104 6.06 -19.24 8.30
C THR A 104 4.79 -19.50 9.11
N GLY A 105 3.62 -19.09 8.58
CA GLY A 105 2.37 -19.13 9.31
C GLY A 105 2.26 -18.06 10.40
N LYS A 106 3.23 -17.19 10.54
CA LYS A 106 3.25 -16.16 11.59
C LYS A 106 2.37 -14.97 11.18
N SER A 107 1.69 -14.39 12.17
CA SER A 107 0.96 -13.14 12.00
C SER A 107 1.92 -11.99 12.29
N ILE A 108 1.84 -10.95 11.46
CA ILE A 108 2.66 -9.74 11.65
C ILE A 108 1.78 -8.50 11.66
N THR A 109 2.28 -7.47 12.32
CA THR A 109 1.70 -6.13 12.32
C THR A 109 2.83 -5.15 12.07
N TYR A 110 2.63 -4.23 11.12
CA TYR A 110 3.64 -3.22 10.84
C TYR A 110 2.99 -1.90 10.44
N ASN A 111 3.80 -0.85 10.42
CA ASN A 111 3.35 0.48 10.07
C ASN A 111 3.91 0.91 8.71
N GLU A 112 3.19 1.78 8.06
CA GLU A 112 3.63 2.40 6.82
C GLU A 112 3.14 3.84 6.78
N ILE A 113 3.87 4.70 6.06
CA ILE A 113 3.47 6.08 5.83
C ILE A 113 3.65 6.36 4.35
N PHE A 114 2.58 6.89 3.73
CA PHE A 114 2.62 7.26 2.33
C PHE A 114 2.24 8.72 2.16
N ILE A 115 2.86 9.35 1.18
CA ILE A 115 2.47 10.67 0.70
C ILE A 115 2.02 10.48 -0.74
N PHE A 116 0.78 10.87 -1.03
CA PHE A 116 0.23 10.84 -2.38
C PHE A 116 0.01 12.28 -2.85
N ARG A 117 0.56 12.61 -4.03
CA ARG A 117 0.26 13.88 -4.69
C ARG A 117 -0.82 13.63 -5.74
N PHE A 118 -1.83 14.47 -5.72
CA PHE A 118 -2.98 14.36 -6.61
C PHE A 118 -2.93 15.39 -7.73
N ALA A 119 -3.42 15.01 -8.90
CA ALA A 119 -3.62 15.90 -10.02
C ALA A 119 -4.95 15.51 -10.67
N GLY A 120 -5.88 16.47 -10.79
CA GLY A 120 -7.18 16.20 -11.37
C GLY A 120 -7.99 15.12 -10.64
N GLY A 121 -7.79 14.98 -9.34
CA GLY A 121 -8.50 13.99 -8.53
C GLY A 121 -7.92 12.59 -8.57
N ARG A 122 -6.78 12.39 -9.27
CA ARG A 122 -6.10 11.10 -9.36
C ARG A 122 -4.70 11.21 -8.78
N ILE A 123 -4.19 10.10 -8.29
CA ILE A 123 -2.85 10.05 -7.69
C ILE A 123 -1.82 10.06 -8.81
N ALA A 124 -0.97 11.10 -8.81
CA ALA A 124 0.04 11.33 -9.85
C ALA A 124 1.44 10.99 -9.39
N GLU A 125 1.70 10.99 -8.09
CA GLU A 125 3.03 10.74 -7.54
C GLU A 125 2.91 10.19 -6.12
N THR A 126 3.79 9.26 -5.77
CA THR A 126 3.78 8.63 -4.45
C THR A 126 5.17 8.56 -3.85
N TRP A 127 5.24 8.75 -2.53
CA TRP A 127 6.39 8.44 -1.69
C TRP A 127 5.91 7.53 -0.59
N GLY A 128 6.70 6.54 -0.18
CA GLY A 128 6.26 5.65 0.87
C GLY A 128 7.42 5.09 1.67
N VAL A 129 7.17 4.87 2.95
CA VAL A 129 8.08 4.16 3.85
C VAL A 129 7.29 3.06 4.52
N VAL A 130 7.77 1.84 4.38
CA VAL A 130 7.18 0.64 5.01
C VAL A 130 8.21 0.09 5.98
N ASP A 131 7.77 -0.29 7.17
CA ASP A 131 8.65 -0.83 8.19
C ASP A 131 9.02 -2.29 7.90
N VAL A 132 9.84 -2.48 6.89
CA VAL A 132 10.29 -3.80 6.43
C VAL A 132 11.14 -4.47 7.51
N PHE A 133 11.93 -3.71 8.25
CA PHE A 133 12.73 -4.27 9.36
C PHE A 133 11.83 -4.98 10.36
N SER A 134 10.72 -4.35 10.77
CA SER A 134 9.78 -4.96 11.70
C SER A 134 9.13 -6.21 11.11
N GLN A 135 8.78 -6.19 9.82
CA GLN A 135 8.26 -7.38 9.14
C GLN A 135 9.21 -8.55 9.25
N LEU A 136 10.47 -8.34 8.87
CA LEU A 136 11.48 -9.40 8.82
C LEU A 136 11.81 -9.89 10.22
N ARG A 137 11.86 -8.99 11.21
CA ARG A 137 12.09 -9.38 12.61
C ARG A 137 10.97 -10.28 13.12
N GLN A 138 9.72 -9.91 12.86
CA GLN A 138 8.56 -10.71 13.29
C GLN A 138 8.51 -12.06 12.59
N LEU A 139 8.98 -12.13 11.35
CA LEU A 139 9.04 -13.39 10.59
C LEU A 139 10.25 -14.25 10.97
N GLY A 140 11.12 -13.76 11.84
CA GLY A 140 12.30 -14.49 12.27
C GLY A 140 13.45 -14.48 11.28
N ALA A 141 13.46 -13.55 10.33
CA ALA A 141 14.47 -13.47 9.28
C ALA A 141 15.70 -12.66 9.68
N ILE A 142 15.64 -11.96 10.82
CA ILE A 142 16.74 -11.12 11.29
C ILE A 142 17.44 -11.84 12.47
N PRO A 143 18.78 -11.85 12.48
CA PRO A 143 19.51 -12.48 13.58
C PRO A 143 19.07 -11.97 14.95
N GLY A 144 19.07 -12.87 15.96
CA GLY A 144 18.55 -12.58 17.28
C GLY A 144 19.22 -11.44 18.02
N GLY A 145 20.43 -11.01 17.59
CA GLY A 145 21.11 -9.87 18.19
C GLY A 145 20.40 -8.54 18.00
N PHE A 146 19.35 -8.51 17.19
CA PHE A 146 18.51 -7.32 16.97
C PHE A 146 17.19 -7.37 17.73
N SER A 147 16.97 -8.40 18.50
CA SER A 147 15.72 -8.56 19.25
C SER A 147 15.65 -7.62 20.46
#